data_731cb341048a43a3a45367cffa2a9a35
#
_entry.id   731cb341048a43a3a45367cffa2a9a35
#
_cell.length_a   1.000
_cell.length_b   1.000
_cell.length_c   1.000
_cell.angle_alpha   90.00
_cell.angle_beta   90.00
_cell.angle_gamma   90.00
#
_symmetry.space_group_name_H-M   'P 1'
#
loop_
_entity.id
_entity.type
_entity.pdbx_description
1 polymer ?
#
loop_
_entity_poly.entity_id
_entity_poly.type
_entity_poly.pdbx_seq_one_letter_code
_entity_poly.pdbx_strand_id
1 'polypeptide(L)'
;MPIFEISGNKLLPVEQKNFSLEKELQSLIERNLEVIFNCRLVATEFSTGAQHAGRIDSLALSEDDNPVIIEYKKVESSELINQSLFYLHWIQDHKGDFEIAVQKSLGNSIEVDWSSVRVICIAPNYKKYDLHAVQVMGANIELWKYRRFTNNSLYIEEVFHKPSPSSSASTEMEKNPVMVEAGKKAAQVRATATYTFEEHLDGKPKKIQELIHIVREFVTGLDISIEEVPKKFYVAYKASQNIVCMEAKNKNIKLFIKLKPSEITEPPTTYRDVSKIGHYGTGDVEFTISSETEFEEVKRFIEMAYNKVGG
;
A
#
# COMPACT_ATOMS: atom_id res chain seq x y z
N MET A 1 2.23 -12.96 -20.06
CA MET A 1 1.25 -12.12 -20.81
C MET A 1 2.04 -11.37 -21.86
N PRO A 2 1.71 -11.47 -23.14
CA PRO A 2 2.36 -10.71 -24.19
C PRO A 2 1.90 -9.24 -24.19
N ILE A 3 2.82 -8.32 -24.48
CA ILE A 3 2.51 -6.92 -24.73
C ILE A 3 2.72 -6.62 -26.20
N PHE A 4 1.86 -5.81 -26.77
CA PHE A 4 1.92 -5.39 -28.15
C PHE A 4 1.92 -3.87 -28.25
N GLU A 5 2.76 -3.35 -29.10
CA GLU A 5 2.73 -1.96 -29.53
C GLU A 5 1.75 -1.81 -30.69
N ILE A 6 0.87 -0.80 -30.61
CA ILE A 6 -0.08 -0.51 -31.69
C ILE A 6 0.59 0.45 -32.69
N SER A 7 0.79 -0.03 -33.91
CA SER A 7 1.33 0.78 -35.02
C SER A 7 0.31 0.81 -36.16
N GLY A 8 -0.47 1.89 -36.23
CA GLY A 8 -1.65 1.97 -37.12
C GLY A 8 -2.65 0.87 -36.80
N ASN A 9 -2.92 -0.04 -37.77
CA ASN A 9 -3.83 -1.18 -37.62
C ASN A 9 -3.09 -2.51 -37.34
N LYS A 10 -1.80 -2.46 -36.96
CA LYS A 10 -0.98 -3.66 -36.71
C LYS A 10 -0.56 -3.74 -35.26
N LEU A 11 -0.51 -4.95 -34.74
CA LEU A 11 0.05 -5.27 -33.43
C LEU A 11 1.46 -5.81 -33.62
N LEU A 12 2.44 -5.13 -33.00
CA LEU A 12 3.85 -5.54 -33.00
C LEU A 12 4.18 -6.11 -31.62
N PRO A 13 4.62 -7.37 -31.50
CA PRO A 13 4.98 -7.94 -30.20
C PRO A 13 6.20 -7.21 -29.64
N VAL A 14 6.14 -6.85 -28.34
CA VAL A 14 7.26 -6.24 -27.62
C VAL A 14 7.97 -7.32 -26.82
N GLU A 15 9.25 -7.49 -27.08
CA GLU A 15 10.07 -8.50 -26.41
C GLU A 15 10.39 -8.11 -24.96
N GLN A 16 10.43 -9.11 -24.07
CA GLN A 16 10.83 -8.93 -22.68
C GLN A 16 12.37 -8.84 -22.61
N LYS A 17 12.86 -7.90 -21.79
CA LYS A 17 14.28 -7.72 -21.48
C LYS A 17 14.49 -7.82 -19.97
N ASN A 18 15.51 -8.53 -19.52
CA ASN A 18 15.86 -8.63 -18.11
C ASN A 18 16.77 -7.48 -17.66
N PHE A 19 16.77 -7.18 -16.37
CA PHE A 19 17.81 -6.34 -15.77
C PHE A 19 19.13 -7.12 -15.70
N SER A 20 20.23 -6.45 -16.03
CA SER A 20 21.57 -7.06 -15.96
C SER A 20 22.00 -7.26 -14.52
N LEU A 21 21.72 -6.27 -13.67
CA LEU A 21 22.05 -6.26 -12.24
C LEU A 21 20.81 -6.01 -11.40
N GLU A 22 20.72 -6.62 -10.22
CA GLU A 22 19.68 -6.36 -9.21
C GLU A 22 19.68 -4.88 -8.78
N LYS A 23 20.88 -4.30 -8.68
CA LYS A 23 21.08 -2.88 -8.39
C LYS A 23 20.46 -1.92 -9.41
N GLU A 24 20.36 -2.32 -10.69
CA GLU A 24 19.67 -1.50 -11.70
C GLU A 24 18.17 -1.45 -11.42
N LEU A 25 17.56 -2.59 -11.07
CA LEU A 25 16.15 -2.67 -10.66
C LEU A 25 15.91 -1.84 -9.41
N GLN A 26 16.71 -2.07 -8.35
CA GLN A 26 16.63 -1.33 -7.08
C GLN A 26 16.71 0.18 -7.33
N SER A 27 17.74 0.66 -8.04
CA SER A 27 17.92 2.10 -8.29
C SER A 27 16.79 2.71 -9.12
N LEU A 28 16.19 1.95 -10.04
CA LEU A 28 15.04 2.41 -10.82
C LEU A 28 13.82 2.57 -9.93
N ILE A 29 13.51 1.58 -9.09
CA ILE A 29 12.36 1.61 -8.18
C ILE A 29 12.55 2.68 -7.11
N GLU A 30 13.72 2.78 -6.45
CA GLU A 30 14.02 3.78 -5.42
C GLU A 30 13.79 5.22 -5.89
N ARG A 31 14.15 5.53 -7.14
CA ARG A 31 13.93 6.87 -7.74
C ARG A 31 12.45 7.17 -8.04
N ASN A 32 11.62 6.15 -8.06
CA ASN A 32 10.21 6.25 -8.45
C ASN A 32 9.26 5.69 -7.38
N LEU A 33 9.72 5.52 -6.13
CA LEU A 33 8.92 4.95 -5.04
C LEU A 33 7.62 5.71 -4.81
N GLU A 34 7.65 7.03 -4.92
CA GLU A 34 6.47 7.88 -4.76
C GLU A 34 5.44 7.63 -5.88
N VAL A 35 5.92 7.41 -7.11
CA VAL A 35 5.03 7.14 -8.26
C VAL A 35 4.42 5.74 -8.19
N ILE A 36 5.21 4.74 -7.74
CA ILE A 36 4.81 3.33 -7.80
C ILE A 36 4.02 2.94 -6.54
N PHE A 37 4.55 3.27 -5.34
CA PHE A 37 4.05 2.80 -4.06
C PHE A 37 3.60 3.92 -3.11
N ASN A 38 3.70 5.18 -3.57
CA ASN A 38 3.50 6.38 -2.74
C ASN A 38 4.32 6.34 -1.44
N CYS A 39 5.57 5.89 -1.54
CA CYS A 39 6.50 5.78 -0.44
C CYS A 39 7.66 6.77 -0.59
N ARG A 40 8.15 7.29 0.51
CA ARG A 40 9.33 8.17 0.60
C ARG A 40 10.54 7.33 0.98
N LEU A 41 11.62 7.40 0.20
CA LEU A 41 12.86 6.67 0.49
C LEU A 41 13.51 7.19 1.77
N VAL A 42 13.82 6.29 2.70
CA VAL A 42 14.50 6.58 3.96
C VAL A 42 15.97 6.21 3.88
N ALA A 43 16.28 5.00 3.42
CA ALA A 43 17.66 4.54 3.30
C ALA A 43 17.79 3.45 2.24
N THR A 44 18.96 3.40 1.59
CA THR A 44 19.38 2.36 0.66
C THR A 44 20.45 1.51 1.33
N GLU A 45 20.41 0.17 1.15
CA GLU A 45 21.43 -0.75 1.67
C GLU A 45 21.64 -0.59 3.20
N PHE A 46 20.54 -0.57 3.95
CA PHE A 46 20.57 -0.30 5.39
C PHE A 46 21.09 -1.49 6.17
N SER A 47 22.21 -1.32 6.90
CA SER A 47 22.82 -2.37 7.71
C SER A 47 22.01 -2.64 8.99
N THR A 48 21.71 -3.91 9.25
CA THR A 48 21.05 -4.35 10.50
C THR A 48 22.02 -4.53 11.66
N GLY A 49 23.27 -4.06 11.52
CA GLY A 49 24.32 -4.14 12.52
C GLY A 49 25.11 -5.47 12.50
N ALA A 50 26.22 -5.49 13.23
CA ALA A 50 27.17 -6.61 13.23
C ALA A 50 26.57 -7.91 13.81
N GLN A 51 25.63 -7.80 14.77
CA GLN A 51 25.01 -8.95 15.41
C GLN A 51 24.03 -9.71 14.48
N HIS A 52 23.29 -9.00 13.64
CA HIS A 52 22.33 -9.56 12.72
C HIS A 52 22.91 -9.79 11.32
N ALA A 53 24.04 -9.13 11.01
CA ALA A 53 24.83 -9.27 9.79
C ALA A 53 24.01 -9.24 8.48
N GLY A 54 22.86 -8.56 8.49
CA GLY A 54 21.97 -8.39 7.36
C GLY A 54 22.06 -6.97 6.77
N ARG A 55 21.50 -6.82 5.58
CA ARG A 55 21.40 -5.53 4.88
C ARG A 55 20.07 -5.47 4.15
N ILE A 56 19.22 -4.55 4.57
CA ILE A 56 17.93 -4.28 3.93
C ILE A 56 18.19 -3.47 2.66
N ASP A 57 17.67 -3.92 1.52
CA ASP A 57 17.91 -3.27 0.23
C ASP A 57 17.40 -1.84 0.23
N SER A 58 16.13 -1.61 0.61
CA SER A 58 15.57 -0.27 0.75
C SER A 58 14.64 -0.17 1.95
N LEU A 59 14.83 0.90 2.74
CA LEU A 59 13.89 1.35 3.75
C LEU A 59 13.13 2.56 3.23
N ALA A 60 11.83 2.58 3.44
CA ALA A 60 10.97 3.67 3.06
C ALA A 60 9.91 3.96 4.12
N LEU A 61 9.21 5.06 3.97
CA LEU A 61 8.07 5.46 4.77
C LEU A 61 6.86 5.56 3.84
N SER A 62 5.75 4.92 4.18
CA SER A 62 4.52 4.98 3.38
C SER A 62 3.88 6.37 3.42
N GLU A 63 2.85 6.57 2.63
CA GLU A 63 2.01 7.77 2.66
C GLU A 63 1.31 8.00 4.01
N ASP A 64 1.07 6.92 4.77
CA ASP A 64 0.47 6.94 6.11
C ASP A 64 1.52 6.92 7.24
N ASP A 65 2.77 7.26 6.93
CA ASP A 65 3.92 7.27 7.85
C ASP A 65 4.24 5.90 8.48
N ASN A 66 3.82 4.79 7.85
CA ASN A 66 4.20 3.45 8.29
C ASN A 66 5.56 3.03 7.70
N PRO A 67 6.37 2.26 8.46
CA PRO A 67 7.61 1.69 7.94
C PRO A 67 7.38 0.74 6.76
N VAL A 68 8.24 0.84 5.76
CA VAL A 68 8.23 -0.03 4.57
C VAL A 68 9.62 -0.59 4.33
N ILE A 69 9.69 -1.92 4.20
CA ILE A 69 10.87 -2.67 3.78
C ILE A 69 10.65 -3.08 2.33
N ILE A 70 11.65 -2.87 1.46
CA ILE A 70 11.57 -3.29 0.07
C ILE A 70 12.79 -4.12 -0.26
N GLU A 71 12.56 -5.33 -0.77
CA GLU A 71 13.57 -6.29 -1.17
C GLU A 71 13.42 -6.64 -2.65
N TYR A 72 14.54 -6.78 -3.34
CA TYR A 72 14.57 -7.00 -4.78
C TYR A 72 15.26 -8.32 -5.13
N LYS A 73 14.78 -8.98 -6.18
CA LYS A 73 15.48 -10.07 -6.85
C LYS A 73 15.37 -9.93 -8.36
N LYS A 74 16.47 -10.12 -9.07
CA LYS A 74 16.46 -10.16 -10.54
C LYS A 74 16.12 -11.54 -11.10
N VAL A 75 16.08 -12.56 -10.25
CA VAL A 75 15.70 -13.94 -10.56
C VAL A 75 14.69 -14.44 -9.55
N GLU A 76 13.96 -15.49 -9.90
CA GLU A 76 13.06 -16.16 -8.97
C GLU A 76 13.87 -16.76 -7.80
N SER A 77 13.51 -16.39 -6.56
CA SER A 77 14.21 -16.86 -5.35
C SER A 77 13.25 -17.00 -4.18
N SER A 78 13.18 -18.19 -3.60
CA SER A 78 12.40 -18.45 -2.35
C SER A 78 13.07 -17.86 -1.11
N GLU A 79 14.33 -17.45 -1.18
CA GLU A 79 15.04 -16.81 -0.07
C GLU A 79 14.48 -15.42 0.24
N LEU A 80 13.89 -14.75 -0.76
CA LEU A 80 13.34 -13.40 -0.64
C LEU A 80 12.32 -13.29 0.49
N ILE A 81 11.42 -14.26 0.62
CA ILE A 81 10.39 -14.25 1.67
C ILE A 81 11.01 -14.47 3.06
N ASN A 82 11.97 -15.40 3.18
CA ASN A 82 12.65 -15.64 4.44
C ASN A 82 13.48 -14.43 4.89
N GLN A 83 14.15 -13.77 3.97
CA GLN A 83 14.86 -12.51 4.18
C GLN A 83 13.90 -11.42 4.69
N SER A 84 12.76 -11.26 4.01
CA SER A 84 11.73 -10.29 4.34
C SER A 84 11.15 -10.50 5.75
N LEU A 85 10.91 -11.74 6.15
CA LEU A 85 10.46 -12.08 7.50
C LEU A 85 11.50 -11.75 8.56
N PHE A 86 12.78 -12.01 8.26
CA PHE A 86 13.88 -11.67 9.15
C PHE A 86 13.96 -10.15 9.36
N TYR A 87 13.87 -9.35 8.31
CA TYR A 87 13.92 -7.90 8.39
C TYR A 87 12.66 -7.30 9.02
N LEU A 88 11.49 -7.90 8.78
CA LEU A 88 10.26 -7.51 9.47
C LEU A 88 10.38 -7.68 10.99
N HIS A 89 11.00 -8.76 11.44
CA HIS A 89 11.26 -8.97 12.87
C HIS A 89 12.29 -7.96 13.40
N TRP A 90 13.38 -7.77 12.66
CA TRP A 90 14.44 -6.86 13.04
C TRP A 90 13.93 -5.42 13.24
N ILE A 91 13.16 -4.87 12.30
CA ILE A 91 12.70 -3.48 12.37
C ILE A 91 11.75 -3.24 13.55
N GLN A 92 10.99 -4.25 13.98
CA GLN A 92 10.11 -4.16 15.14
C GLN A 92 10.88 -4.08 16.47
N ASP A 93 12.03 -4.75 16.54
CA ASP A 93 12.90 -4.71 17.71
C ASP A 93 13.83 -3.48 17.70
N HIS A 94 14.00 -2.82 16.54
CA HIS A 94 14.94 -1.69 16.34
C HIS A 94 14.22 -0.43 15.82
N LYS A 95 13.06 -0.12 16.43
CA LYS A 95 12.24 1.04 16.04
C LYS A 95 13.02 2.35 16.08
N GLY A 96 13.84 2.56 17.11
CA GLY A 96 14.66 3.76 17.27
C GLY A 96 15.68 3.94 16.14
N ASP A 97 16.28 2.86 15.63
CA ASP A 97 17.22 2.93 14.50
C ASP A 97 16.51 3.40 13.22
N PHE A 98 15.29 2.90 12.98
CA PHE A 98 14.47 3.34 11.87
C PHE A 98 14.04 4.80 12.02
N GLU A 99 13.55 5.22 13.19
CA GLU A 99 13.13 6.60 13.47
C GLU A 99 14.29 7.59 13.27
N ILE A 100 15.51 7.23 13.73
CA ILE A 100 16.72 8.03 13.48
C ILE A 100 17.02 8.13 11.98
N ALA A 101 16.84 7.05 11.22
CA ALA A 101 17.03 7.07 9.77
C ALA A 101 15.99 7.98 9.08
N VAL A 102 14.72 7.92 9.49
CA VAL A 102 13.65 8.80 9.02
C VAL A 102 13.97 10.27 9.29
N GLN A 103 14.36 10.60 10.53
CA GLN A 103 14.71 11.97 10.90
C GLN A 103 15.88 12.53 10.08
N LYS A 104 16.88 11.69 9.81
CA LYS A 104 18.05 12.10 9.00
C LYS A 104 17.72 12.33 7.53
N SER A 105 16.81 11.55 6.96
CA SER A 105 16.49 11.59 5.52
C SER A 105 15.31 12.50 5.18
N LEU A 106 14.29 12.54 6.03
CA LEU A 106 13.01 13.20 5.74
C LEU A 106 12.71 14.39 6.68
N GLY A 107 13.51 14.57 7.75
CA GLY A 107 13.36 15.66 8.71
C GLY A 107 12.71 15.27 10.03
N ASN A 108 12.87 16.13 11.05
CA ASN A 108 12.49 15.84 12.45
C ASN A 108 10.99 15.99 12.75
N SER A 109 10.17 16.44 11.81
CA SER A 109 8.75 16.70 12.03
C SER A 109 7.86 15.48 11.78
N ILE A 110 8.45 14.37 11.33
CA ILE A 110 7.71 13.15 10.97
C ILE A 110 7.65 12.24 12.20
N GLU A 111 6.44 11.86 12.57
CA GLU A 111 6.17 10.84 13.59
C GLU A 111 5.84 9.52 12.87
N VAL A 112 6.63 8.48 13.13
CA VAL A 112 6.44 7.17 12.50
C VAL A 112 5.23 6.46 13.11
N ASP A 113 4.29 6.05 12.27
CA ASP A 113 3.14 5.23 12.67
C ASP A 113 3.49 3.74 12.62
N TRP A 114 3.70 3.14 13.79
CA TRP A 114 4.02 1.71 13.95
C TRP A 114 2.79 0.78 13.95
N SER A 115 1.60 1.29 13.66
CA SER A 115 0.38 0.47 13.58
C SER A 115 0.44 -0.59 12.48
N SER A 116 1.28 -0.37 11.46
CA SER A 116 1.53 -1.32 10.38
C SER A 116 2.98 -1.24 9.91
N VAL A 117 3.56 -2.38 9.54
CA VAL A 117 4.84 -2.44 8.82
C VAL A 117 4.57 -3.18 7.52
N ARG A 118 4.89 -2.57 6.37
CA ARG A 118 4.77 -3.18 5.05
C ARG A 118 6.08 -3.81 4.63
N VAL A 119 6.01 -4.95 3.96
CA VAL A 119 7.15 -5.54 3.27
C VAL A 119 6.77 -5.74 1.81
N ILE A 120 7.52 -5.14 0.91
CA ILE A 120 7.33 -5.20 -0.54
C ILE A 120 8.45 -6.04 -1.13
N CYS A 121 8.12 -7.19 -1.67
CA CYS A 121 9.04 -8.07 -2.39
C CYS A 121 8.87 -7.87 -3.89
N ILE A 122 9.94 -7.57 -4.62
CA ILE A 122 9.91 -7.31 -6.06
C ILE A 122 10.79 -8.32 -6.79
N ALA A 123 10.19 -9.21 -7.59
CA ALA A 123 10.89 -10.26 -8.33
C ALA A 123 10.24 -10.50 -9.71
N PRO A 124 10.96 -11.13 -10.68
CA PRO A 124 10.36 -11.42 -11.98
C PRO A 124 9.30 -12.52 -11.93
N ASN A 125 9.35 -13.38 -10.92
CA ASN A 125 8.38 -14.45 -10.70
C ASN A 125 8.46 -14.99 -9.27
N TYR A 126 7.42 -15.71 -8.82
CA TYR A 126 7.34 -16.39 -7.52
C TYR A 126 6.91 -17.83 -7.73
N LYS A 127 7.43 -18.75 -6.90
CA LYS A 127 6.99 -20.13 -6.90
C LYS A 127 5.62 -20.26 -6.24
N LYS A 128 4.86 -21.26 -6.65
CA LYS A 128 3.54 -21.55 -6.05
C LYS A 128 3.60 -21.71 -4.53
N TYR A 129 4.68 -22.29 -4.02
CA TYR A 129 4.88 -22.49 -2.58
C TYR A 129 5.16 -21.17 -1.84
N ASP A 130 5.83 -20.21 -2.49
CA ASP A 130 6.11 -18.90 -1.92
C ASP A 130 4.81 -18.11 -1.74
N LEU A 131 3.93 -18.13 -2.74
CA LEU A 131 2.60 -17.53 -2.69
C LEU A 131 1.78 -18.13 -1.54
N HIS A 132 1.78 -19.45 -1.42
CA HIS A 132 1.06 -20.14 -0.34
C HIS A 132 1.65 -19.84 1.04
N ALA A 133 2.97 -19.76 1.15
CA ALA A 133 3.65 -19.43 2.40
C ALA A 133 3.24 -18.05 2.92
N VAL A 134 3.28 -17.01 2.07
CA VAL A 134 2.86 -15.65 2.43
C VAL A 134 1.39 -15.63 2.85
N GLN A 135 0.52 -16.36 2.14
CA GLN A 135 -0.90 -16.49 2.46
C GLN A 135 -1.14 -17.04 3.88
N VAL A 136 -0.41 -18.12 4.23
CA VAL A 136 -0.58 -18.80 5.54
C VAL A 136 0.05 -18.00 6.67
N MET A 137 1.19 -17.34 6.43
CA MET A 137 1.92 -16.57 7.45
C MET A 137 1.10 -15.37 7.94
N GLY A 138 0.27 -14.81 7.08
CA GLY A 138 -0.54 -13.65 7.42
C GLY A 138 0.25 -12.39 7.78
N ALA A 139 1.54 -12.32 7.48
CA ALA A 139 2.34 -11.11 7.57
C ALA A 139 1.92 -10.10 6.49
N ASN A 140 2.17 -8.83 6.71
CA ASN A 140 1.91 -7.78 5.71
C ASN A 140 3.04 -7.76 4.68
N ILE A 141 3.12 -8.83 3.87
CA ILE A 141 4.09 -9.03 2.79
C ILE A 141 3.35 -9.00 1.47
N GLU A 142 3.74 -8.08 0.64
CA GLU A 142 3.23 -7.89 -0.72
C GLU A 142 4.22 -8.51 -1.71
N LEU A 143 3.74 -9.29 -2.64
CA LEU A 143 4.55 -9.92 -3.68
C LEU A 143 4.26 -9.24 -5.01
N TRP A 144 5.25 -8.50 -5.51
CA TRP A 144 5.15 -7.73 -6.74
C TRP A 144 6.01 -8.34 -7.82
N LYS A 145 5.39 -8.65 -8.96
CA LYS A 145 6.05 -9.16 -10.15
C LYS A 145 6.35 -8.04 -11.11
N TYR A 146 7.58 -8.02 -11.65
CA TYR A 146 7.94 -7.05 -12.66
C TYR A 146 8.27 -7.70 -14.00
N ARG A 147 8.10 -6.95 -15.09
CA ARG A 147 8.60 -7.24 -16.43
C ARG A 147 9.09 -5.96 -17.08
N ARG A 148 10.31 -6.02 -17.61
CA ARG A 148 10.88 -4.94 -18.41
C ARG A 148 10.81 -5.33 -19.89
N PHE A 149 10.53 -4.36 -20.74
CA PHE A 149 10.38 -4.58 -22.18
C PHE A 149 11.39 -3.77 -22.99
N THR A 150 11.65 -4.22 -24.24
CA THR A 150 12.64 -3.59 -25.13
C THR A 150 12.28 -2.18 -25.56
N ASN A 151 10.99 -1.82 -25.52
CA ASN A 151 10.50 -0.46 -25.75
C ASN A 151 10.61 0.47 -24.52
N ASN A 152 11.41 0.08 -23.51
CA ASN A 152 11.60 0.77 -22.23
C ASN A 152 10.36 0.85 -21.32
N SER A 153 9.34 0.07 -21.57
CA SER A 153 8.22 -0.09 -20.63
C SER A 153 8.60 -1.01 -19.47
N LEU A 154 8.12 -0.68 -18.28
CA LEU A 154 8.16 -1.52 -17.07
C LEU A 154 6.73 -1.82 -16.67
N TYR A 155 6.41 -3.11 -16.55
CA TYR A 155 5.16 -3.60 -16.00
C TYR A 155 5.42 -4.10 -14.59
N ILE A 156 4.58 -3.71 -13.64
CA ILE A 156 4.60 -4.16 -12.25
C ILE A 156 3.17 -4.54 -11.87
N GLU A 157 3.01 -5.73 -11.29
CA GLU A 157 1.72 -6.21 -10.80
C GLU A 157 1.87 -6.86 -9.44
N GLU A 158 0.91 -6.68 -8.56
CA GLU A 158 0.79 -7.45 -7.34
C GLU A 158 0.25 -8.85 -7.66
N VAL A 159 1.01 -9.88 -7.26
CA VAL A 159 0.65 -11.29 -7.59
C VAL A 159 -0.15 -11.97 -6.50
N PHE A 160 -0.20 -11.37 -5.32
CA PHE A 160 -0.93 -11.89 -4.19
C PHE A 160 -1.53 -10.76 -3.40
N HIS A 161 -2.84 -10.73 -3.37
CA HIS A 161 -3.63 -9.86 -2.54
C HIS A 161 -4.19 -10.66 -1.36
N LYS A 162 -3.99 -10.16 -0.15
CA LYS A 162 -4.45 -10.82 1.06
C LYS A 162 -5.97 -10.68 1.13
N PRO A 163 -6.74 -11.78 1.24
CA PRO A 163 -8.17 -11.66 1.47
C PRO A 163 -8.42 -10.99 2.83
N SER A 164 -9.31 -10.01 2.84
CA SER A 164 -9.81 -9.37 4.07
C SER A 164 -10.29 -10.43 5.08
N PRO A 165 -10.18 -10.21 6.40
CA PRO A 165 -10.38 -11.22 7.43
C PRO A 165 -11.83 -11.73 7.63
N SER A 166 -12.73 -11.54 6.67
CA SER A 166 -14.16 -11.86 6.82
C SER A 166 -14.60 -13.29 6.45
N SER A 167 -13.69 -14.21 6.09
CA SER A 167 -14.09 -15.61 5.88
C SER A 167 -12.92 -16.58 5.92
N SER A 168 -12.65 -17.19 7.07
CA SER A 168 -11.91 -18.46 7.08
C SER A 168 -12.39 -19.39 8.19
N ALA A 169 -13.20 -20.34 7.79
CA ALA A 169 -13.28 -21.62 8.49
C ALA A 169 -11.96 -22.35 8.22
N SER A 170 -11.12 -22.51 9.23
CA SER A 170 -9.84 -23.20 9.17
C SER A 170 -10.05 -24.70 9.28
N THR A 171 -9.68 -25.44 8.25
CA THR A 171 -9.37 -26.87 8.36
C THR A 171 -8.03 -27.05 9.08
N GLU A 172 -8.04 -27.80 10.18
CA GLU A 172 -6.83 -28.18 10.91
C GLU A 172 -5.96 -29.11 10.05
N MET A 173 -4.84 -28.56 9.53
CA MET A 173 -3.71 -29.35 9.02
C MET A 173 -2.52 -29.16 9.96
N GLU A 174 -1.75 -30.23 10.19
CA GLU A 174 -0.53 -30.20 11.00
C GLU A 174 0.40 -29.06 10.57
N LYS A 175 0.55 -28.08 11.46
CA LYS A 175 1.29 -26.84 11.18
C LYS A 175 2.74 -26.99 11.60
N ASN A 176 3.68 -26.68 10.70
CA ASN A 176 5.11 -26.56 11.02
C ASN A 176 5.32 -25.56 12.18
N PRO A 177 6.00 -25.92 13.28
CA PRO A 177 6.15 -25.07 14.48
C PRO A 177 6.75 -23.69 14.19
N VAL A 178 7.70 -23.58 13.26
CA VAL A 178 8.34 -22.31 12.85
C VAL A 178 7.32 -21.38 12.16
N MET A 179 6.45 -21.95 11.33
CA MET A 179 5.38 -21.18 10.65
C MET A 179 4.27 -20.77 11.62
N VAL A 180 3.98 -21.59 12.64
CA VAL A 180 3.02 -21.26 13.70
C VAL A 180 3.53 -20.09 14.55
N GLU A 181 4.82 -20.06 14.85
CA GLU A 181 5.43 -18.97 15.63
C GLU A 181 5.52 -17.68 14.83
N ALA A 182 5.90 -17.74 13.56
CA ALA A 182 5.84 -16.58 12.63
C ALA A 182 4.40 -16.08 12.47
N GLY A 183 3.43 -16.96 12.33
CA GLY A 183 2.01 -16.61 12.29
C GLY A 183 1.49 -15.99 13.59
N LYS A 184 1.95 -16.44 14.76
CA LYS A 184 1.61 -15.85 16.06
C LYS A 184 2.22 -14.44 16.21
N LYS A 185 3.48 -14.24 15.82
CA LYS A 185 4.15 -12.92 15.84
C LYS A 185 3.47 -11.96 14.86
N ALA A 186 3.13 -12.41 13.66
CA ALA A 186 2.37 -11.62 12.70
C ALA A 186 0.93 -11.30 13.19
N ALA A 187 0.30 -12.20 13.93
CA ALA A 187 -1.00 -11.95 14.58
C ALA A 187 -0.89 -10.98 15.76
N GLN A 188 0.20 -11.00 16.52
CA GLN A 188 0.48 -10.01 17.58
C GLN A 188 0.69 -8.62 17.00
N VAL A 189 1.39 -8.48 15.88
CA VAL A 189 1.57 -7.20 15.16
C VAL A 189 0.22 -6.66 14.66
N ARG A 190 -0.71 -7.54 14.24
CA ARG A 190 -2.08 -7.13 13.87
C ARG A 190 -2.96 -6.78 15.07
N ALA A 191 -2.78 -7.46 16.19
CA ALA A 191 -3.50 -7.16 17.44
C ALA A 191 -3.08 -5.81 18.05
N THR A 192 -1.93 -5.25 17.60
CA THR A 192 -1.53 -3.87 17.88
C THR A 192 -2.03 -2.87 16.85
N ALA A 193 -2.67 -3.30 15.74
CA ALA A 193 -3.44 -2.44 14.85
C ALA A 193 -4.68 -1.93 15.64
N THR A 194 -4.58 -0.69 16.08
CA THR A 194 -5.34 -0.15 17.22
C THR A 194 -6.67 0.46 16.79
N TYR A 195 -7.03 0.48 15.48
CA TYR A 195 -8.19 1.21 14.99
C TYR A 195 -9.10 0.31 14.16
N THR A 196 -10.43 0.45 14.38
CA THR A 196 -11.45 -0.28 13.64
C THR A 196 -12.34 0.68 12.87
N PHE A 197 -13.04 0.18 11.85
CA PHE A 197 -14.02 0.98 11.11
C PHE A 197 -15.15 1.44 12.02
N GLU A 198 -15.57 0.61 12.98
CA GLU A 198 -16.63 0.89 13.96
C GLU A 198 -16.31 2.11 14.83
N GLU A 199 -15.03 2.34 15.16
CA GLU A 199 -14.61 3.52 15.93
C GLU A 199 -14.88 4.83 15.17
N HIS A 200 -14.86 4.80 13.83
CA HIS A 200 -15.20 5.96 13.00
C HIS A 200 -16.70 6.22 12.93
N LEU A 201 -17.55 5.24 13.28
CA LEU A 201 -19.00 5.38 13.40
C LEU A 201 -19.43 5.85 14.79
N ASP A 202 -18.63 5.54 15.82
CA ASP A 202 -19.00 5.79 17.21
C ASP A 202 -19.27 7.27 17.47
N GLY A 203 -20.37 7.55 18.18
CA GLY A 203 -20.81 8.89 18.51
C GLY A 203 -21.30 9.74 17.31
N LYS A 204 -21.36 9.20 16.09
CA LYS A 204 -21.86 9.94 14.92
C LYS A 204 -23.38 9.88 14.81
N PRO A 205 -24.04 10.96 14.33
CA PRO A 205 -25.47 10.94 14.02
C PRO A 205 -25.79 9.84 12.98
N LYS A 206 -26.96 9.21 13.11
CA LYS A 206 -27.39 8.10 12.25
C LYS A 206 -27.28 8.42 10.75
N LYS A 207 -27.69 9.63 10.35
CA LYS A 207 -27.57 10.10 8.96
C LYS A 207 -26.11 10.08 8.44
N ILE A 208 -25.15 10.40 9.30
CA ILE A 208 -23.72 10.39 8.94
C ILE A 208 -23.20 8.95 8.89
N GLN A 209 -23.63 8.07 9.81
CA GLN A 209 -23.28 6.65 9.76
C GLN A 209 -23.79 6.00 8.46
N GLU A 210 -25.02 6.29 8.05
CA GLU A 210 -25.60 5.81 6.79
C GLU A 210 -24.77 6.30 5.58
N LEU A 211 -24.38 7.58 5.57
CA LEU A 211 -23.55 8.13 4.51
C LEU A 211 -22.13 7.50 4.48
N ILE A 212 -21.54 7.22 5.65
CA ILE A 212 -20.25 6.50 5.76
C ILE A 212 -20.36 5.12 5.11
N HIS A 213 -21.46 4.38 5.37
CA HIS A 213 -21.69 3.07 4.77
C HIS A 213 -21.86 3.15 3.25
N ILE A 214 -22.58 4.15 2.74
CA ILE A 214 -22.76 4.38 1.30
C ILE A 214 -21.41 4.64 0.63
N VAL A 215 -20.56 5.48 1.21
CA VAL A 215 -19.20 5.73 0.70
C VAL A 215 -18.37 4.45 0.71
N ARG A 216 -18.37 3.72 1.83
CA ARG A 216 -17.68 2.45 1.99
C ARG A 216 -18.07 1.43 0.91
N GLU A 217 -19.37 1.18 0.75
CA GLU A 217 -19.89 0.22 -0.23
C GLU A 217 -19.50 0.59 -1.66
N PHE A 218 -19.58 1.87 -2.00
CA PHE A 218 -19.18 2.33 -3.31
C PHE A 218 -17.69 2.08 -3.57
N VAL A 219 -16.82 2.52 -2.65
CA VAL A 219 -15.36 2.44 -2.85
C VAL A 219 -14.89 0.97 -2.87
N THR A 220 -15.34 0.16 -1.92
CA THR A 220 -14.96 -1.27 -1.87
C THR A 220 -15.61 -2.09 -2.99
N GLY A 221 -16.67 -1.59 -3.60
CA GLY A 221 -17.32 -2.20 -4.75
C GLY A 221 -16.65 -1.91 -6.10
N LEU A 222 -15.71 -0.95 -6.17
CA LEU A 222 -14.98 -0.66 -7.41
C LEU A 222 -14.11 -1.83 -7.85
N ASP A 223 -13.40 -2.44 -6.91
CA ASP A 223 -12.56 -3.61 -7.18
C ASP A 223 -12.30 -4.41 -5.90
N ILE A 224 -12.16 -5.74 -6.05
CA ILE A 224 -11.88 -6.67 -4.95
C ILE A 224 -10.48 -6.44 -4.33
N SER A 225 -9.58 -5.79 -5.06
CA SER A 225 -8.22 -5.46 -4.59
C SER A 225 -8.17 -4.27 -3.65
N ILE A 226 -9.26 -3.53 -3.50
CA ILE A 226 -9.28 -2.35 -2.61
C ILE A 226 -9.34 -2.80 -1.15
N GLU A 227 -8.31 -2.43 -0.40
CA GLU A 227 -8.23 -2.64 1.04
C GLU A 227 -8.80 -1.45 1.81
N GLU A 228 -9.60 -1.74 2.83
CA GLU A 228 -10.04 -0.78 3.83
C GLU A 228 -9.07 -0.81 5.02
N VAL A 229 -8.42 0.31 5.30
CA VAL A 229 -7.40 0.45 6.35
C VAL A 229 -7.79 1.57 7.31
N PRO A 230 -8.46 1.26 8.44
CA PRO A 230 -8.78 2.24 9.48
C PRO A 230 -7.50 2.79 10.13
N LYS A 231 -7.43 4.10 10.28
CA LYS A 231 -6.38 4.86 10.98
C LYS A 231 -7.01 5.66 12.12
N LYS A 232 -6.21 6.28 12.96
CA LYS A 232 -6.69 7.05 14.12
C LYS A 232 -7.73 8.12 13.78
N PHE A 233 -7.57 8.80 12.65
CA PHE A 233 -8.40 9.97 12.31
C PHE A 233 -9.20 9.80 11.02
N TYR A 234 -8.93 8.78 10.22
CA TYR A 234 -9.57 8.53 8.93
C TYR A 234 -9.56 7.04 8.58
N VAL A 235 -10.34 6.67 7.60
CA VAL A 235 -10.28 5.35 6.95
C VAL A 235 -9.64 5.53 5.57
N ALA A 236 -8.53 4.84 5.31
CA ALA A 236 -7.93 4.82 3.99
C ALA A 236 -8.50 3.65 3.17
N TYR A 237 -8.83 3.91 1.91
CA TYR A 237 -9.16 2.91 0.91
C TYR A 237 -8.05 2.91 -0.14
N LYS A 238 -7.35 1.80 -0.26
CA LYS A 238 -6.14 1.71 -1.06
C LYS A 238 -6.11 0.46 -1.96
N ALA A 239 -5.45 0.59 -3.10
CA ALA A 239 -4.94 -0.51 -3.92
C ALA A 239 -3.41 -0.56 -3.76
N SER A 240 -2.62 -0.25 -4.79
CA SER A 240 -1.17 -0.04 -4.64
C SER A 240 -0.83 1.20 -3.80
N GLN A 241 -1.72 2.19 -3.81
CA GLN A 241 -1.64 3.48 -3.10
C GLN A 241 -3.02 3.83 -2.56
N ASN A 242 -3.12 4.82 -1.66
CA ASN A 242 -4.40 5.35 -1.23
C ASN A 242 -5.15 5.98 -2.41
N ILE A 243 -6.40 5.58 -2.59
CA ILE A 243 -7.32 6.12 -3.59
C ILE A 243 -8.07 7.29 -2.99
N VAL A 244 -8.66 7.03 -1.81
CA VAL A 244 -9.43 8.01 -1.03
C VAL A 244 -9.24 7.75 0.46
N CYS A 245 -9.09 8.82 1.24
CA CYS A 245 -9.10 8.80 2.69
C CYS A 245 -10.38 9.48 3.19
N MET A 246 -11.16 8.79 4.01
CA MET A 246 -12.44 9.25 4.55
C MET A 246 -12.29 9.69 6.01
N GLU A 247 -12.47 10.96 6.29
CA GLU A 247 -12.51 11.52 7.64
C GLU A 247 -13.97 11.81 8.04
N ALA A 248 -14.51 11.07 9.00
CA ALA A 248 -15.89 11.24 9.49
C ALA A 248 -15.98 12.32 10.57
N LYS A 249 -16.76 13.37 10.33
CA LYS A 249 -17.13 14.41 11.31
C LYS A 249 -18.59 14.24 11.74
N ASN A 250 -19.05 15.00 12.73
CA ASN A 250 -20.43 14.90 13.21
C ASN A 250 -21.47 15.47 12.24
N LYS A 251 -21.08 16.37 11.34
CA LYS A 251 -22.01 17.04 10.41
C LYS A 251 -21.78 16.67 8.95
N ASN A 252 -20.61 16.15 8.61
CA ASN A 252 -20.19 15.86 7.25
C ASN A 252 -19.08 14.80 7.24
N ILE A 253 -18.74 14.35 6.05
CA ILE A 253 -17.61 13.49 5.76
C ILE A 253 -16.67 14.28 4.85
N LYS A 254 -15.38 14.23 5.13
CA LYS A 254 -14.35 14.74 4.22
C LYS A 254 -13.70 13.57 3.50
N LEU A 255 -13.64 13.68 2.19
CA LEU A 255 -13.00 12.73 1.29
C LEU A 255 -11.76 13.39 0.69
N PHE A 256 -10.58 12.91 1.06
CA PHE A 256 -9.31 13.32 0.46
C PHE A 256 -8.98 12.34 -0.66
N ILE A 257 -8.92 12.82 -1.90
CA ILE A 257 -8.80 11.98 -3.08
C ILE A 257 -7.42 12.17 -3.72
N LYS A 258 -6.81 11.08 -4.21
CA LYS A 258 -5.48 11.04 -4.83
C LYS A 258 -5.47 11.60 -6.25
N LEU A 259 -5.88 12.86 -6.38
CA LEU A 259 -5.87 13.64 -7.61
C LEU A 259 -5.17 14.98 -7.37
N LYS A 260 -4.60 15.54 -8.42
CA LYS A 260 -4.10 16.94 -8.38
C LYS A 260 -5.26 17.92 -8.62
N PRO A 261 -5.25 19.11 -8.00
CA PRO A 261 -6.27 20.13 -8.27
C PRO A 261 -6.46 20.46 -9.75
N SER A 262 -5.38 20.40 -10.54
CA SER A 262 -5.41 20.62 -12.00
C SER A 262 -6.15 19.54 -12.80
N GLU A 263 -6.42 18.38 -12.20
CA GLU A 263 -7.16 17.28 -12.83
C GLU A 263 -8.68 17.40 -12.59
N ILE A 264 -9.11 18.30 -11.72
CA ILE A 264 -10.52 18.50 -11.39
C ILE A 264 -11.14 19.44 -12.39
N THR A 265 -11.95 18.90 -13.29
CA THR A 265 -12.79 19.66 -14.22
C THR A 265 -14.20 19.76 -13.68
N GLU A 266 -14.82 20.94 -13.79
CA GLU A 266 -16.18 21.20 -13.30
C GLU A 266 -16.36 20.78 -11.83
N PRO A 267 -15.61 21.38 -10.89
CA PRO A 267 -15.66 21.01 -9.48
C PRO A 267 -17.05 21.29 -8.89
N PRO A 268 -17.63 20.35 -8.11
CA PRO A 268 -18.84 20.61 -7.35
C PRO A 268 -18.57 21.60 -6.21
N THR A 269 -19.62 22.14 -5.61
CA THR A 269 -19.52 23.12 -4.50
C THR A 269 -18.83 22.57 -3.26
N THR A 270 -18.79 21.24 -3.12
CA THR A 270 -18.15 20.49 -2.04
C THR A 270 -16.62 20.41 -2.16
N TYR A 271 -16.06 20.82 -3.31
CA TYR A 271 -14.64 20.75 -3.64
C TYR A 271 -13.80 21.80 -2.93
N ARG A 272 -12.58 21.38 -2.56
CA ARG A 272 -11.54 22.27 -2.04
C ARG A 272 -10.14 21.75 -2.44
N ASP A 273 -9.27 22.66 -2.91
CA ASP A 273 -7.83 22.40 -3.06
C ASP A 273 -7.15 22.43 -1.69
N VAL A 274 -6.53 21.32 -1.31
CA VAL A 274 -5.83 21.15 -0.04
C VAL A 274 -4.34 20.83 -0.22
N SER A 275 -3.80 20.95 -1.42
CA SER A 275 -2.40 20.65 -1.76
C SER A 275 -1.36 21.42 -0.94
N LYS A 276 -1.76 22.54 -0.30
CA LYS A 276 -0.91 23.38 0.56
C LYS A 276 -1.42 23.45 2.00
N ILE A 277 -2.37 22.60 2.38
CA ILE A 277 -3.03 22.62 3.69
C ILE A 277 -2.76 21.28 4.37
N GLY A 278 -2.24 21.31 5.60
CA GLY A 278 -2.09 20.09 6.42
C GLY A 278 -3.46 19.49 6.76
N HIS A 279 -3.60 18.19 6.54
CA HIS A 279 -4.79 17.40 6.87
C HIS A 279 -4.41 15.95 7.19
N TYR A 280 -5.33 15.20 7.75
CA TYR A 280 -5.18 13.76 7.95
C TYR A 280 -5.53 13.02 6.65
N GLY A 281 -4.81 11.93 6.38
CA GLY A 281 -4.96 11.19 5.13
C GLY A 281 -4.17 11.81 3.98
N THR A 282 -4.23 11.20 2.81
CA THR A 282 -3.46 11.58 1.62
C THR A 282 -4.38 11.97 0.46
N GLY A 283 -3.95 12.94 -0.32
CA GLY A 283 -4.67 13.48 -1.47
C GLY A 283 -4.70 15.00 -1.46
N ASP A 284 -4.47 15.62 -2.62
CA ASP A 284 -4.42 17.08 -2.76
C ASP A 284 -5.81 17.73 -2.95
N VAL A 285 -6.87 16.90 -3.01
CA VAL A 285 -8.23 17.30 -3.30
C VAL A 285 -9.16 16.82 -2.18
N GLU A 286 -9.89 17.77 -1.56
CA GLU A 286 -10.91 17.50 -0.54
C GLU A 286 -12.32 17.71 -1.12
N PHE A 287 -13.23 16.78 -0.82
CA PHE A 287 -14.67 16.98 -0.98
C PHE A 287 -15.34 16.83 0.37
N THR A 288 -16.10 17.84 0.80
CA THR A 288 -16.87 17.80 2.05
C THR A 288 -18.33 17.52 1.73
N ILE A 289 -18.82 16.33 2.09
CA ILE A 289 -20.18 15.85 1.80
C ILE A 289 -21.02 15.69 3.06
N SER A 290 -22.32 15.96 3.00
CA SER A 290 -23.30 15.83 4.08
C SER A 290 -24.58 15.08 3.66
N SER A 291 -24.65 14.68 2.39
CA SER A 291 -25.78 13.97 1.79
C SER A 291 -25.34 13.01 0.68
N GLU A 292 -26.18 12.04 0.38
CA GLU A 292 -25.99 11.11 -0.73
C GLU A 292 -25.95 11.85 -2.09
N THR A 293 -26.78 12.88 -2.27
CA THR A 293 -26.79 13.69 -3.50
C THR A 293 -25.43 14.35 -3.74
N GLU A 294 -24.81 14.91 -2.72
CA GLU A 294 -23.46 15.47 -2.82
C GLU A 294 -22.42 14.37 -3.11
N PHE A 295 -22.60 13.17 -2.58
CA PHE A 295 -21.71 12.04 -2.84
C PHE A 295 -21.78 11.57 -4.30
N GLU A 296 -22.98 11.57 -4.92
CA GLU A 296 -23.13 11.22 -6.33
C GLU A 296 -22.25 12.09 -7.26
N GLU A 297 -22.11 13.38 -6.94
CA GLU A 297 -21.23 14.29 -7.71
C GLU A 297 -19.74 13.97 -7.53
N VAL A 298 -19.36 13.32 -6.41
CA VAL A 298 -17.98 13.01 -6.06
C VAL A 298 -17.51 11.65 -6.60
N LYS A 299 -18.39 10.69 -6.82
CA LYS A 299 -18.09 9.31 -7.26
C LYS A 299 -17.12 9.26 -8.44
N ARG A 300 -17.35 10.10 -9.46
CA ARG A 300 -16.50 10.17 -10.67
C ARG A 300 -15.04 10.47 -10.36
N PHE A 301 -14.75 11.27 -9.33
CA PHE A 301 -13.39 11.62 -8.95
C PHE A 301 -12.70 10.49 -8.20
N ILE A 302 -13.45 9.69 -7.43
CA ILE A 302 -12.95 8.46 -6.80
C ILE A 302 -12.57 7.43 -7.88
N GLU A 303 -13.43 7.24 -8.89
CA GLU A 303 -13.14 6.38 -10.05
C GLU A 303 -11.91 6.86 -10.83
N MET A 304 -11.77 8.18 -11.04
CA MET A 304 -10.58 8.75 -11.68
C MET A 304 -9.31 8.45 -10.89
N ALA A 305 -9.36 8.59 -9.57
CA ALA A 305 -8.21 8.28 -8.71
C ALA A 305 -7.88 6.78 -8.73
N TYR A 306 -8.89 5.91 -8.68
CA TYR A 306 -8.73 4.46 -8.81
C TYR A 306 -8.03 4.09 -10.12
N ASN A 307 -8.55 4.56 -11.26
CA ASN A 307 -7.95 4.30 -12.58
C ASN A 307 -6.50 4.81 -12.68
N LYS A 308 -6.17 5.91 -11.98
CA LYS A 308 -4.82 6.50 -11.99
C LYS A 308 -3.81 5.68 -11.20
N VAL A 309 -4.21 5.03 -10.13
CA VAL A 309 -3.32 4.19 -9.30
C VAL A 309 -3.17 2.75 -9.80
N GLY A 310 -3.77 2.42 -10.93
CA GLY A 310 -3.62 1.13 -11.62
C GLY A 310 -4.81 0.21 -11.43
N GLY A 311 -5.99 0.80 -11.25
CA GLY A 311 -7.28 0.10 -11.32
C GLY A 311 -7.64 -0.37 -12.73
#